data_9e3ca65dcd466af055d69faffa8f2fa9
#
_entry.id   9e3ca65dcd466af055d69faffa8f2fa9
#
_cell.length_a   1.000
_cell.length_b   1.000
_cell.length_c   1.000
_cell.angle_alpha   90.00
_cell.angle_beta   90.00
_cell.angle_gamma   90.00
#
_symmetry.space_group_name_H-M   'P 1'
#
loop_
_entity.id
_entity.type
_entity.pdbx_description
1 polymer ?
#
loop_
_entity_poly.entity_id
_entity_poly.type
_entity_poly.pdbx_seq_one_letter_code
_entity_poly.pdbx_strand_id
1 'polypeptide(L)'
;MGNGSMAACFFKSLKLLGLFVVSAVTAQEFPDSIPMNEIRVLASHNSYKVEPTARTMKFINRFKSVLGEENQPFQLSYSHVPISEQLSTYHIRGLELDVYNDPKGGRYFKHRLNLFIPKQRVREEKYAKLKESGFKIIHIPDIDYQTNYLTLADALEELNTWSLSHPTHAPIFINIELKGSALGDEAGILRLFGYKKAVPFDRISLMQMDSLLKEKLSTLYTSTEFRANEKTLQSRIKNQGWPNVGTVRGRVFVIIQGSGAQHYPSNAGAFVYGNPENPDCIFLLYDDPFQYEELTKRLRTTHMIRTRTDAGTIEARANDYSRLKKSLEIGAQILSTDYYKKDPKIGPFVIPFVGFLGN
;
A
#
# COMPACT_ATOMS: atom_id res chain seq x y z
N MET A 1 -42.30 -76.72 -32.83
CA MET A 1 -41.35 -75.98 -33.67
C MET A 1 -41.81 -74.54 -33.66
N GLY A 2 -41.31 -73.72 -32.81
CA GLY A 2 -41.70 -72.34 -32.60
C GLY A 2 -40.54 -71.49 -32.28
N ASN A 3 -40.24 -70.55 -33.12
CA ASN A 3 -39.20 -69.57 -32.87
C ASN A 3 -39.82 -68.31 -32.18
N GLY A 4 -39.41 -68.05 -31.01
CA GLY A 4 -39.72 -66.82 -30.29
C GLY A 4 -38.66 -65.77 -30.53
N SER A 5 -39.05 -64.61 -31.03
CA SER A 5 -38.22 -63.45 -31.21
C SER A 5 -38.26 -62.60 -29.93
N MET A 6 -37.07 -62.39 -29.32
CA MET A 6 -36.89 -61.42 -28.19
C MET A 6 -36.67 -60.01 -28.73
N ALA A 7 -37.57 -59.10 -28.43
CA ALA A 7 -37.42 -57.69 -28.67
C ALA A 7 -36.63 -57.08 -27.51
N ALA A 8 -35.41 -56.59 -27.77
CA ALA A 8 -34.58 -55.87 -26.80
C ALA A 8 -35.03 -54.40 -26.69
N CYS A 9 -35.51 -54.04 -25.52
CA CYS A 9 -35.86 -52.65 -25.15
C CYS A 9 -34.61 -51.90 -24.73
N PHE A 10 -34.13 -50.95 -25.54
CA PHE A 10 -33.04 -50.06 -25.19
C PHE A 10 -33.57 -48.89 -24.37
N PHE A 11 -33.36 -48.93 -23.07
CA PHE A 11 -33.51 -47.76 -22.19
C PHE A 11 -32.28 -46.88 -22.34
N LYS A 12 -32.41 -45.71 -23.02
CA LYS A 12 -31.42 -44.66 -23.02
C LYS A 12 -31.55 -43.89 -21.68
N SER A 13 -30.61 -44.13 -20.78
CA SER A 13 -30.46 -43.32 -19.55
C SER A 13 -29.90 -41.95 -19.95
N LEU A 14 -30.75 -40.93 -19.91
CA LEU A 14 -30.38 -39.53 -20.03
C LEU A 14 -29.79 -39.09 -18.68
N LYS A 15 -28.45 -39.04 -18.57
CA LYS A 15 -27.79 -38.43 -17.43
C LYS A 15 -27.97 -36.91 -17.51
N LEU A 16 -28.87 -36.37 -16.70
CA LEU A 16 -28.99 -34.93 -16.45
C LEU A 16 -27.76 -34.53 -15.64
N LEU A 17 -26.79 -33.88 -16.29
CA LEU A 17 -25.64 -33.27 -15.65
C LEU A 17 -26.16 -31.95 -15.03
N GLY A 18 -26.56 -32.01 -13.77
CA GLY A 18 -26.90 -30.80 -12.99
C GLY A 18 -25.63 -29.97 -12.79
N LEU A 19 -25.56 -28.83 -13.49
CA LEU A 19 -24.53 -27.82 -13.26
C LEU A 19 -24.83 -27.18 -11.89
N PHE A 20 -24.18 -27.67 -10.84
CA PHE A 20 -24.16 -26.96 -9.56
C PHE A 20 -23.31 -25.72 -9.76
N VAL A 21 -23.95 -24.58 -10.02
CA VAL A 21 -23.34 -23.27 -9.82
C VAL A 21 -23.16 -23.10 -8.32
N VAL A 22 -22.00 -23.45 -7.81
CA VAL A 22 -21.58 -23.07 -6.46
C VAL A 22 -21.35 -21.57 -6.51
N SER A 23 -22.37 -20.79 -6.18
CA SER A 23 -22.20 -19.39 -5.86
C SER A 23 -21.33 -19.37 -4.59
N ALA A 24 -20.03 -19.09 -4.73
CA ALA A 24 -19.19 -18.75 -3.60
C ALA A 24 -19.80 -17.48 -3.00
N VAL A 25 -20.57 -17.61 -1.94
CA VAL A 25 -20.93 -16.51 -1.06
C VAL A 25 -19.62 -16.09 -0.41
N THR A 26 -18.94 -15.13 -1.00
CA THR A 26 -17.81 -14.46 -0.35
C THR A 26 -18.38 -13.78 0.88
N ALA A 27 -17.99 -14.26 2.05
CA ALA A 27 -18.37 -13.64 3.31
C ALA A 27 -17.96 -12.15 3.22
N GLN A 28 -18.92 -11.28 3.47
CA GLN A 28 -18.71 -9.84 3.45
C GLN A 28 -17.72 -9.49 4.55
N GLU A 29 -16.58 -8.86 4.22
CA GLU A 29 -15.47 -8.61 5.16
C GLU A 29 -15.91 -7.83 6.40
N PHE A 30 -16.87 -6.89 6.23
CA PHE A 30 -17.43 -6.05 7.31
C PHE A 30 -18.92 -5.83 7.07
N PRO A 31 -19.75 -5.72 8.14
CA PRO A 31 -21.15 -5.32 7.99
C PRO A 31 -21.30 -3.91 7.40
N ASP A 32 -22.29 -3.71 6.53
CA ASP A 32 -22.57 -2.43 5.89
C ASP A 32 -22.94 -1.30 6.84
N SER A 33 -23.49 -1.64 8.01
CA SER A 33 -24.00 -0.68 9.00
C SER A 33 -22.93 -0.06 9.90
N ILE A 34 -21.70 -0.63 9.93
CA ILE A 34 -20.67 -0.09 10.81
C ILE A 34 -20.03 1.17 10.21
N PRO A 35 -19.74 2.20 11.03
CA PRO A 35 -18.93 3.33 10.62
C PRO A 35 -17.53 2.90 10.16
N MET A 36 -17.01 3.49 9.07
CA MET A 36 -15.73 3.08 8.50
C MET A 36 -14.52 3.26 9.44
N ASN A 37 -14.61 4.12 10.42
CA ASN A 37 -13.58 4.29 11.45
C ASN A 37 -13.60 3.21 12.55
N GLU A 38 -14.60 2.34 12.56
CA GLU A 38 -14.67 1.21 13.48
C GLU A 38 -14.13 -0.10 12.90
N ILE A 39 -13.83 -0.14 11.58
CA ILE A 39 -13.15 -1.28 11.00
C ILE A 39 -11.64 -1.19 11.22
N ARG A 40 -11.00 -2.35 11.25
CA ARG A 40 -9.54 -2.48 11.19
C ARG A 40 -9.15 -3.17 9.91
N VAL A 41 -8.15 -2.63 9.24
CA VAL A 41 -7.65 -3.18 8.00
C VAL A 41 -6.16 -3.50 8.11
N LEU A 42 -5.76 -4.60 7.47
CA LEU A 42 -4.36 -4.92 7.30
C LEU A 42 -3.81 -4.12 6.12
N ALA A 43 -2.65 -3.53 6.31
CA ALA A 43 -1.94 -2.76 5.29
C ALA A 43 -0.54 -3.32 5.06
N SER A 44 -0.05 -3.27 3.84
CA SER A 44 1.35 -3.52 3.54
C SER A 44 2.13 -2.20 3.56
N HIS A 45 3.30 -2.23 4.20
CA HIS A 45 4.28 -1.14 4.14
C HIS A 45 5.11 -1.27 2.87
N ASN A 46 5.35 -0.18 2.14
CA ASN A 46 6.07 -0.23 0.86
C ASN A 46 5.51 -1.30 -0.10
N SER A 47 4.22 -1.27 -0.35
CA SER A 47 3.44 -2.32 -1.05
C SER A 47 3.98 -2.74 -2.42
N TYR A 48 4.81 -1.93 -3.01
CA TYR A 48 5.44 -2.10 -4.32
C TYR A 48 6.79 -2.81 -4.27
N LYS A 49 7.38 -2.92 -3.06
CA LYS A 49 8.80 -3.25 -2.86
C LYS A 49 9.14 -4.68 -3.28
N VAL A 50 10.27 -4.81 -3.96
CA VAL A 50 10.97 -6.07 -4.23
C VAL A 50 12.37 -5.97 -3.63
N GLU A 51 12.79 -7.00 -2.90
CA GLU A 51 14.09 -7.05 -2.23
C GLU A 51 15.26 -6.78 -3.21
N PRO A 52 16.29 -6.03 -2.79
CA PRO A 52 17.49 -5.86 -3.58
C PRO A 52 18.15 -7.21 -3.94
N THR A 53 18.83 -7.27 -5.08
CA THR A 53 19.53 -8.51 -5.47
C THR A 53 20.50 -8.98 -4.40
N ALA A 54 20.75 -10.29 -4.33
CA ALA A 54 21.74 -10.86 -3.40
C ALA A 54 23.14 -10.22 -3.58
N ARG A 55 23.49 -9.79 -4.81
CA ARG A 55 24.76 -9.08 -5.07
C ARG A 55 24.74 -7.68 -4.47
N THR A 56 23.64 -6.95 -4.62
CA THR A 56 23.43 -5.65 -4.00
C THR A 56 23.51 -5.79 -2.48
N MET A 57 22.77 -6.73 -1.88
CA MET A 57 22.77 -6.99 -0.44
C MET A 57 24.19 -7.35 0.07
N LYS A 58 24.93 -8.21 -0.64
CA LYS A 58 26.31 -8.53 -0.30
C LYS A 58 27.23 -7.32 -0.37
N PHE A 59 27.01 -6.41 -1.33
CA PHE A 59 27.80 -5.19 -1.46
C PHE A 59 27.52 -4.22 -0.30
N ILE A 60 26.25 -3.88 -0.04
CA ILE A 60 25.91 -2.93 1.02
C ILE A 60 26.26 -3.47 2.43
N ASN A 61 26.18 -4.77 2.66
CA ASN A 61 26.59 -5.38 3.92
C ASN A 61 28.08 -5.14 4.28
N ARG A 62 28.93 -4.80 3.33
CA ARG A 62 30.32 -4.41 3.62
C ARG A 62 30.43 -3.09 4.38
N PHE A 63 29.39 -2.28 4.31
CA PHE A 63 29.34 -0.95 4.93
C PHE A 63 28.46 -0.91 6.18
N LYS A 64 27.95 -2.07 6.65
CA LYS A 64 27.03 -2.14 7.80
C LYS A 64 27.55 -1.44 9.06
N SER A 65 28.87 -1.48 9.30
CA SER A 65 29.49 -0.86 10.48
C SER A 65 29.51 0.67 10.45
N VAL A 66 29.30 1.28 9.28
CA VAL A 66 29.30 2.74 9.10
C VAL A 66 27.89 3.32 8.83
N LEU A 67 26.86 2.46 8.68
CA LEU A 67 25.51 2.88 8.37
C LEU A 67 24.67 3.25 9.61
N GLY A 68 25.18 2.97 10.82
CA GLY A 68 24.43 3.14 12.07
C GLY A 68 23.34 2.08 12.26
N GLU A 69 22.74 2.03 13.44
CA GLU A 69 21.73 1.01 13.80
C GLU A 69 20.43 1.16 13.02
N GLU A 70 20.06 2.40 12.71
CA GLU A 70 18.80 2.72 12.02
C GLU A 70 18.80 2.42 10.52
N ASN A 71 19.98 2.17 9.92
CA ASN A 71 20.15 1.99 8.47
C ASN A 71 20.78 0.64 8.10
N GLN A 72 20.47 -0.39 8.85
CA GLN A 72 21.10 -1.70 8.61
C GLN A 72 20.55 -2.37 7.34
N PRO A 73 21.45 -2.96 6.50
CA PRO A 73 21.04 -3.57 5.23
C PRO A 73 19.96 -4.65 5.37
N PHE A 74 19.92 -5.38 6.47
CA PHE A 74 18.90 -6.41 6.69
C PHE A 74 17.46 -5.86 6.70
N GLN A 75 17.29 -4.58 7.02
CA GLN A 75 15.99 -3.89 7.00
C GLN A 75 15.40 -3.79 5.58
N LEU A 76 16.21 -3.96 4.55
CA LEU A 76 15.78 -3.95 3.15
C LEU A 76 15.36 -5.35 2.65
N SER A 77 15.52 -6.40 3.49
CA SER A 77 15.35 -7.80 3.09
C SER A 77 13.91 -8.27 3.23
N TYR A 78 13.00 -7.71 2.45
CA TYR A 78 11.61 -8.17 2.30
C TYR A 78 11.07 -7.83 0.91
N SER A 79 10.02 -8.53 0.51
CA SER A 79 9.36 -8.35 -0.79
C SER A 79 7.86 -8.53 -0.70
N HIS A 80 7.15 -7.78 -1.53
CA HIS A 80 5.71 -7.90 -1.72
C HIS A 80 5.36 -8.52 -3.08
N VAL A 81 4.21 -9.17 -3.13
CA VAL A 81 3.58 -9.59 -4.39
C VAL A 81 2.88 -8.39 -5.05
N PRO A 82 2.46 -8.48 -6.33
CA PRO A 82 1.69 -7.41 -6.97
C PRO A 82 0.43 -7.02 -6.18
N ILE A 83 -0.04 -5.78 -6.34
CA ILE A 83 -1.18 -5.21 -5.59
C ILE A 83 -2.43 -6.08 -5.72
N SER A 84 -2.75 -6.53 -6.91
CA SER A 84 -3.93 -7.38 -7.16
C SER A 84 -3.89 -8.68 -6.34
N GLU A 85 -2.72 -9.30 -6.19
CA GLU A 85 -2.54 -10.49 -5.36
C GLU A 85 -2.61 -10.15 -3.86
N GLN A 86 -2.05 -9.01 -3.43
CA GLN A 86 -2.18 -8.53 -2.05
C GLN A 86 -3.65 -8.37 -1.65
N LEU A 87 -4.45 -7.77 -2.53
CA LEU A 87 -5.87 -7.52 -2.30
C LEU A 87 -6.71 -8.80 -2.32
N SER A 88 -6.45 -9.70 -3.28
CA SER A 88 -7.25 -10.91 -3.49
C SER A 88 -6.90 -12.02 -2.51
N THR A 89 -5.61 -12.31 -2.33
CA THR A 89 -5.12 -13.49 -1.59
C THR A 89 -4.88 -13.18 -0.11
N TYR A 90 -4.38 -11.98 0.17
CA TYR A 90 -3.98 -11.60 1.54
C TYR A 90 -4.94 -10.61 2.20
N HIS A 91 -6.03 -10.27 1.53
CA HIS A 91 -7.06 -9.34 2.03
C HIS A 91 -6.50 -8.00 2.53
N ILE A 92 -5.40 -7.54 1.92
CA ILE A 92 -4.83 -6.23 2.20
C ILE A 92 -5.85 -5.16 1.78
N ARG A 93 -6.08 -4.18 2.65
CA ARG A 93 -6.95 -3.01 2.40
C ARG A 93 -6.25 -1.69 2.67
N GLY A 94 -4.99 -1.72 3.07
CA GLY A 94 -4.10 -0.57 3.12
C GLY A 94 -2.87 -0.79 2.25
N LEU A 95 -2.46 0.21 1.49
CA LEU A 95 -1.29 0.16 0.63
C LEU A 95 -0.41 1.38 0.90
N GLU A 96 0.89 1.25 0.68
CA GLU A 96 1.84 2.36 0.77
C GLU A 96 2.73 2.41 -0.47
N LEU A 97 2.84 3.60 -1.06
CA LEU A 97 3.61 3.84 -2.28
C LEU A 97 4.55 5.04 -2.06
N ASP A 98 5.87 4.78 -2.09
CA ASP A 98 6.88 5.84 -2.06
C ASP A 98 7.05 6.44 -3.45
N VAL A 99 6.85 7.73 -3.56
CA VAL A 99 6.79 8.40 -4.84
C VAL A 99 7.85 9.49 -4.94
N TYR A 100 8.64 9.41 -6.01
CA TYR A 100 9.57 10.46 -6.43
C TYR A 100 9.03 11.27 -7.60
N ASN A 101 9.19 12.59 -7.52
CA ASN A 101 8.89 13.48 -8.62
C ASN A 101 9.98 13.42 -9.70
N ASP A 102 9.59 13.21 -10.96
CA ASP A 102 10.52 13.22 -12.11
C ASP A 102 9.88 13.90 -13.32
N PRO A 103 9.69 15.25 -13.25
CA PRO A 103 8.93 15.99 -14.25
C PRO A 103 9.57 15.97 -15.65
N LYS A 104 10.87 15.68 -15.73
CA LYS A 104 11.59 15.61 -17.03
C LYS A 104 11.80 14.17 -17.50
N GLY A 105 11.61 13.19 -16.62
CA GLY A 105 11.94 11.79 -16.88
C GLY A 105 13.42 11.49 -16.85
N GLY A 106 13.74 10.19 -16.69
CA GLY A 106 15.11 9.67 -16.78
C GLY A 106 16.01 9.93 -15.59
N ARG A 107 15.56 10.69 -14.57
CA ARG A 107 16.38 11.00 -13.40
C ARG A 107 16.82 9.74 -12.66
N TYR A 108 15.92 8.80 -12.46
CA TYR A 108 16.11 7.57 -11.70
C TYR A 108 16.37 6.34 -12.57
N PHE A 109 16.55 6.52 -13.88
CA PHE A 109 16.75 5.42 -14.82
C PHE A 109 18.11 4.70 -14.65
N LYS A 110 19.18 5.43 -14.35
CA LYS A 110 20.53 4.86 -14.17
C LYS A 110 20.80 4.67 -12.68
N HIS A 111 20.94 3.41 -12.25
CA HIS A 111 21.21 3.05 -10.87
C HIS A 111 22.73 3.00 -10.64
N ARG A 112 23.26 4.01 -9.95
CA ARG A 112 24.71 4.24 -9.80
C ARG A 112 25.43 3.12 -9.06
N LEU A 113 24.79 2.51 -8.07
CA LEU A 113 25.37 1.40 -7.33
C LEU A 113 25.79 0.24 -8.25
N ASN A 114 25.09 0.03 -9.36
CA ASN A 114 25.41 -1.03 -10.31
C ASN A 114 26.80 -0.88 -10.98
N LEU A 115 27.36 0.34 -10.98
CA LEU A 115 28.73 0.57 -11.48
C LEU A 115 29.79 -0.06 -10.56
N PHE A 116 29.47 -0.24 -9.28
CA PHE A 116 30.36 -0.79 -8.26
C PHE A 116 30.14 -2.27 -7.97
N ILE A 117 29.08 -2.86 -8.54
CA ILE A 117 28.74 -4.27 -8.33
C ILE A 117 29.19 -5.11 -9.53
N PRO A 118 30.28 -5.91 -9.39
CA PRO A 118 30.79 -6.72 -10.48
C PRO A 118 29.72 -7.65 -11.06
N LYS A 119 29.65 -7.73 -12.38
CA LYS A 119 28.75 -8.63 -13.12
C LYS A 119 27.25 -8.41 -12.87
N GLN A 120 26.85 -7.28 -12.26
CA GLN A 120 25.43 -6.92 -12.18
C GLN A 120 25.04 -6.26 -13.51
N ARG A 121 24.42 -7.05 -14.39
CA ARG A 121 23.81 -6.52 -15.61
C ARG A 121 22.36 -6.16 -15.29
N VAL A 122 22.03 -4.90 -15.52
CA VAL A 122 20.65 -4.42 -15.47
C VAL A 122 20.14 -4.41 -16.91
N ARG A 123 19.05 -5.11 -17.16
CA ARG A 123 18.37 -5.02 -18.46
C ARG A 123 17.65 -3.65 -18.48
N GLU A 124 18.20 -2.73 -19.28
CA GLU A 124 17.66 -1.36 -19.41
C GLU A 124 16.18 -1.36 -19.82
N GLU A 125 15.80 -2.31 -20.67
CA GLU A 125 14.41 -2.48 -21.12
C GLU A 125 13.42 -2.64 -19.97
N LYS A 126 13.82 -3.38 -18.91
CA LYS A 126 12.97 -3.56 -17.70
C LYS A 126 12.63 -2.23 -17.05
N TYR A 127 13.49 -1.23 -17.16
CA TYR A 127 13.34 0.07 -16.51
C TYR A 127 13.02 1.21 -17.50
N ALA A 128 12.61 0.88 -18.73
CA ALA A 128 12.39 1.87 -19.80
C ALA A 128 11.41 2.97 -19.39
N LYS A 129 10.34 2.63 -18.67
CA LYS A 129 9.35 3.60 -18.16
C LYS A 129 9.93 4.64 -17.20
N LEU A 130 11.09 4.39 -16.58
CA LEU A 130 11.77 5.41 -15.78
C LEU A 130 12.36 6.55 -16.63
N LYS A 131 12.41 6.41 -17.96
CA LYS A 131 12.81 7.49 -18.88
C LYS A 131 11.69 8.50 -19.15
N GLU A 132 10.45 8.13 -18.92
CA GLU A 132 9.28 8.97 -19.09
C GLU A 132 9.21 10.05 -18.01
N SER A 133 8.53 11.14 -18.23
CA SER A 133 8.20 12.13 -17.20
C SER A 133 7.14 11.58 -16.24
N GLY A 134 7.02 12.17 -15.05
CA GLY A 134 5.98 11.84 -14.07
C GLY A 134 6.50 11.22 -12.78
N PHE A 135 5.63 10.52 -12.06
CA PHE A 135 5.88 10.03 -10.70
C PHE A 135 6.42 8.61 -10.71
N LYS A 136 7.56 8.38 -10.03
CA LYS A 136 8.26 7.10 -9.99
C LYS A 136 8.09 6.44 -8.63
N ILE A 137 7.88 5.12 -8.62
CA ILE A 137 7.77 4.34 -7.39
C ILE A 137 9.11 3.64 -7.14
N ILE A 138 9.82 4.10 -6.12
CA ILE A 138 11.16 3.60 -5.75
C ILE A 138 11.34 3.82 -4.25
N HIS A 139 11.86 2.83 -3.52
CA HIS A 139 12.18 2.97 -2.10
C HIS A 139 13.41 3.88 -1.89
N ILE A 140 14.59 3.43 -2.30
CA ILE A 140 15.83 4.21 -2.25
C ILE A 140 16.48 4.18 -3.63
N PRO A 141 16.44 5.29 -4.40
CA PRO A 141 17.10 5.36 -5.69
C PRO A 141 18.58 4.89 -5.59
N ASP A 142 19.01 4.17 -6.61
CA ASP A 142 20.35 3.62 -6.73
C ASP A 142 20.67 2.39 -5.87
N ILE A 143 20.05 2.18 -4.70
CA ILE A 143 20.33 1.05 -3.79
C ILE A 143 19.17 0.04 -3.79
N ASP A 144 17.98 0.49 -3.40
CA ASP A 144 16.78 -0.33 -3.26
C ASP A 144 15.72 0.14 -4.26
N TYR A 145 16.02 -0.11 -5.54
CA TYR A 145 15.23 0.38 -6.67
C TYR A 145 14.36 -0.70 -7.30
N GLN A 146 14.41 -1.93 -6.80
CA GLN A 146 13.55 -2.98 -7.32
C GLN A 146 12.11 -2.78 -6.84
N THR A 147 11.20 -2.86 -7.79
CA THR A 147 9.80 -2.53 -7.58
C THR A 147 8.93 -3.37 -8.50
N ASN A 148 7.69 -3.64 -8.08
CA ASN A 148 6.64 -4.21 -8.93
C ASN A 148 6.10 -3.17 -9.92
N TYR A 149 6.22 -1.87 -9.60
CA TYR A 149 5.69 -0.77 -10.40
C TYR A 149 6.75 0.32 -10.59
N LEU A 150 7.04 0.70 -11.83
CA LEU A 150 8.02 1.75 -12.13
C LEU A 150 7.43 3.15 -11.98
N THR A 151 6.12 3.27 -12.20
CA THR A 151 5.41 4.56 -12.14
C THR A 151 4.18 4.46 -11.24
N LEU A 152 3.77 5.60 -10.69
CA LEU A 152 2.52 5.69 -9.93
C LEU A 152 1.33 5.31 -10.81
N ALA A 153 1.34 5.70 -12.10
CA ALA A 153 0.29 5.36 -13.04
C ALA A 153 0.09 3.85 -13.18
N ASP A 154 1.18 3.06 -13.27
CA ASP A 154 1.10 1.60 -13.38
C ASP A 154 0.43 0.97 -12.15
N ALA A 155 0.80 1.43 -10.95
CA ALA A 155 0.22 0.91 -9.71
C ALA A 155 -1.27 1.26 -9.57
N LEU A 156 -1.63 2.49 -9.92
CA LEU A 156 -3.03 2.95 -9.89
C LEU A 156 -3.90 2.22 -10.91
N GLU A 157 -3.38 1.93 -12.09
CA GLU A 157 -4.08 1.22 -13.15
C GLU A 157 -4.39 -0.24 -12.75
N GLU A 158 -3.42 -0.95 -12.16
CA GLU A 158 -3.66 -2.31 -11.64
C GLU A 158 -4.69 -2.29 -10.52
N LEU A 159 -4.56 -1.36 -9.58
CA LEU A 159 -5.52 -1.21 -8.48
C LEU A 159 -6.93 -0.89 -8.99
N ASN A 160 -7.07 0.04 -9.91
CA ASN A 160 -8.37 0.40 -10.48
C ASN A 160 -9.03 -0.78 -11.20
N THR A 161 -8.24 -1.52 -11.98
CA THR A 161 -8.72 -2.73 -12.66
C THR A 161 -9.22 -3.76 -11.66
N TRP A 162 -8.48 -3.99 -10.57
CA TRP A 162 -8.90 -4.88 -9.50
C TRP A 162 -10.16 -4.37 -8.79
N SER A 163 -10.21 -3.10 -8.42
CA SER A 163 -11.34 -2.49 -7.73
C SER A 163 -12.63 -2.58 -8.55
N LEU A 164 -12.58 -2.29 -9.84
CA LEU A 164 -13.74 -2.42 -10.74
C LEU A 164 -14.23 -3.87 -10.89
N SER A 165 -13.32 -4.84 -10.86
CA SER A 165 -13.69 -6.27 -10.92
C SER A 165 -14.23 -6.81 -9.59
N HIS A 166 -14.11 -6.06 -8.49
CA HIS A 166 -14.58 -6.41 -7.14
C HIS A 166 -15.43 -5.29 -6.53
N PRO A 167 -16.55 -4.87 -7.14
CA PRO A 167 -17.24 -3.62 -6.82
C PRO A 167 -17.81 -3.52 -5.39
N THR A 168 -17.82 -4.63 -4.65
CA THR A 168 -18.29 -4.69 -3.26
C THR A 168 -17.17 -4.82 -2.23
N HIS A 169 -15.91 -4.66 -2.65
CA HIS A 169 -14.78 -4.75 -1.72
C HIS A 169 -14.90 -3.71 -0.57
N ALA A 170 -14.33 -4.03 0.60
CA ALA A 170 -14.18 -3.06 1.67
C ALA A 170 -13.31 -1.86 1.21
N PRO A 171 -13.49 -0.67 1.80
CA PRO A 171 -12.70 0.50 1.41
C PRO A 171 -11.20 0.22 1.45
N ILE A 172 -10.48 0.69 0.43
CA ILE A 172 -9.02 0.58 0.32
C ILE A 172 -8.40 1.94 0.66
N PHE A 173 -7.36 1.92 1.49
CA PHE A 173 -6.61 3.11 1.91
C PHE A 173 -5.21 3.09 1.31
N ILE A 174 -4.87 4.08 0.49
CA ILE A 174 -3.54 4.22 -0.10
C ILE A 174 -2.81 5.36 0.58
N ASN A 175 -1.69 5.05 1.22
CA ASN A 175 -0.72 6.03 1.67
C ASN A 175 0.26 6.33 0.54
N ILE A 176 0.31 7.57 0.05
CA ILE A 176 1.34 8.03 -0.89
C ILE A 176 2.36 8.84 -0.10
N GLU A 177 3.58 8.32 0.02
CA GLU A 177 4.69 9.04 0.62
C GLU A 177 5.47 9.83 -0.44
N LEU A 178 5.44 11.16 -0.30
CA LEU A 178 6.21 12.07 -1.15
C LEU A 178 7.66 12.09 -0.69
N LYS A 179 8.55 11.47 -1.45
CA LYS A 179 9.98 11.38 -1.09
C LYS A 179 10.71 12.68 -1.40
N GLY A 180 11.13 13.37 -0.35
CA GLY A 180 11.81 14.66 -0.43
C GLY A 180 13.33 14.58 -0.49
N SER A 181 13.92 13.41 -0.19
CA SER A 181 15.37 13.20 -0.22
C SER A 181 15.74 11.92 -0.99
N ALA A 182 16.96 11.89 -1.48
CA ALA A 182 17.62 10.75 -2.10
C ALA A 182 19.11 10.77 -1.70
N LEU A 183 19.85 9.71 -1.98
CA LEU A 183 21.25 9.58 -1.56
C LEU A 183 22.14 10.78 -1.91
N GLY A 184 21.87 11.46 -3.02
CA GLY A 184 22.60 12.67 -3.40
C GLY A 184 22.29 13.89 -2.51
N ASP A 185 21.25 13.82 -1.69
CA ASP A 185 20.91 14.85 -0.71
C ASP A 185 21.61 14.61 0.62
N GLU A 186 21.78 13.35 1.03
CA GLU A 186 22.32 12.95 2.34
C GLU A 186 23.80 13.30 2.49
N ALA A 187 24.63 13.00 1.47
CA ALA A 187 26.04 13.29 1.52
C ALA A 187 26.55 13.91 0.21
N GLY A 188 27.12 15.11 0.30
CA GLY A 188 27.62 15.87 -0.84
C GLY A 188 28.61 15.12 -1.73
N ILE A 189 29.44 14.26 -1.13
CA ILE A 189 30.40 13.43 -1.85
C ILE A 189 29.70 12.42 -2.80
N LEU A 190 28.53 11.91 -2.45
CA LEU A 190 27.79 10.97 -3.30
C LEU A 190 27.36 11.60 -4.63
N ARG A 191 27.15 12.92 -4.65
CA ARG A 191 26.87 13.66 -5.91
C ARG A 191 28.02 13.60 -6.89
N LEU A 192 29.27 13.61 -6.39
CA LEU A 192 30.46 13.48 -7.25
C LEU A 192 30.50 12.13 -7.95
N PHE A 193 29.92 11.09 -7.34
CA PHE A 193 29.73 9.78 -7.96
C PHE A 193 28.47 9.66 -8.80
N GLY A 194 27.73 10.77 -8.96
CA GLY A 194 26.56 10.86 -9.84
C GLY A 194 25.24 10.40 -9.22
N TYR A 195 25.18 10.17 -7.90
CA TYR A 195 23.94 9.94 -7.17
C TYR A 195 23.05 11.18 -7.26
N LYS A 196 21.74 10.97 -7.44
CA LYS A 196 20.80 12.05 -7.72
C LYS A 196 20.19 12.59 -6.44
N LYS A 197 19.85 13.88 -6.46
CA LYS A 197 18.95 14.49 -5.50
C LYS A 197 17.51 14.21 -5.86
N ALA A 198 16.63 14.18 -4.87
CA ALA A 198 15.20 14.22 -5.12
C ALA A 198 14.80 15.54 -5.79
N VAL A 199 13.70 15.52 -6.53
CA VAL A 199 13.03 16.73 -7.02
C VAL A 199 11.90 17.04 -6.05
N PRO A 200 11.90 18.24 -5.42
CA PRO A 200 10.85 18.61 -4.49
C PRO A 200 9.46 18.57 -5.13
N PHE A 201 8.45 18.29 -4.31
CA PHE A 201 7.06 18.43 -4.72
C PHE A 201 6.64 19.89 -4.48
N ASP A 202 6.31 20.57 -5.55
CA ASP A 202 5.71 21.89 -5.54
C ASP A 202 4.20 21.81 -5.82
N ARG A 203 3.52 22.94 -5.77
CA ARG A 203 2.08 23.00 -6.03
C ARG A 203 1.69 22.47 -7.41
N ILE A 204 2.54 22.66 -8.42
CA ILE A 204 2.26 22.21 -9.79
C ILE A 204 2.30 20.70 -9.86
N SER A 205 3.36 20.07 -9.32
CA SER A 205 3.49 18.61 -9.27
C SER A 205 2.38 17.96 -8.44
N LEU A 206 1.95 18.59 -7.33
CA LEU A 206 0.84 18.10 -6.54
C LEU A 206 -0.51 18.19 -7.27
N MET A 207 -0.75 19.24 -8.05
CA MET A 207 -1.93 19.32 -8.91
C MET A 207 -1.89 18.28 -10.05
N GLN A 208 -0.71 18.02 -10.62
CA GLN A 208 -0.52 16.94 -11.60
C GLN A 208 -0.79 15.56 -10.99
N MET A 209 -0.37 15.35 -9.76
CA MET A 209 -0.67 14.12 -9.01
C MET A 209 -2.18 13.98 -8.78
N ASP A 210 -2.85 15.02 -8.35
CA ASP A 210 -4.31 15.02 -8.17
C ASP A 210 -5.06 14.69 -9.47
N SER A 211 -4.62 15.28 -10.58
CA SER A 211 -5.18 14.97 -11.90
C SER A 211 -4.95 13.50 -12.28
N LEU A 212 -3.75 12.95 -12.02
CA LEU A 212 -3.44 11.55 -12.29
C LEU A 212 -4.29 10.61 -11.42
N LEU A 213 -4.49 10.94 -10.14
CA LEU A 213 -5.34 10.15 -9.24
C LEU A 213 -6.77 10.07 -9.78
N LYS A 214 -7.35 11.20 -10.17
CA LYS A 214 -8.71 11.28 -10.74
C LYS A 214 -8.84 10.59 -12.10
N GLU A 215 -7.79 10.65 -12.92
CA GLU A 215 -7.75 9.96 -14.21
C GLU A 215 -7.69 8.43 -14.06
N LYS A 216 -6.80 7.95 -13.17
CA LYS A 216 -6.49 6.52 -13.07
C LYS A 216 -7.38 5.75 -12.09
N LEU A 217 -8.02 6.41 -11.13
CA LEU A 217 -8.88 5.78 -10.13
C LEU A 217 -10.33 6.24 -10.29
N SER A 218 -11.11 5.55 -11.10
CA SER A 218 -12.55 5.81 -11.25
C SER A 218 -13.34 5.52 -9.96
N THR A 219 -12.75 4.73 -9.04
CA THR A 219 -13.31 4.39 -7.73
C THR A 219 -12.79 5.28 -6.59
N LEU A 220 -12.05 6.35 -6.91
CA LEU A 220 -11.52 7.30 -5.92
C LEU A 220 -12.65 7.94 -5.11
N TYR A 221 -12.56 7.84 -3.78
CA TYR A 221 -13.42 8.59 -2.87
C TYR A 221 -12.70 9.86 -2.45
N THR A 222 -13.14 10.99 -2.96
CA THR A 222 -12.43 12.25 -2.80
C THR A 222 -12.67 12.90 -1.44
N SER A 223 -11.70 13.71 -0.97
CA SER A 223 -11.88 14.51 0.25
C SER A 223 -13.04 15.51 0.13
N THR A 224 -13.30 16.00 -1.08
CA THR A 224 -14.44 16.87 -1.37
C THR A 224 -15.77 16.12 -1.25
N GLU A 225 -15.84 14.88 -1.79
CA GLU A 225 -17.03 14.02 -1.64
C GLU A 225 -17.28 13.68 -0.17
N PHE A 226 -16.22 13.36 0.60
CA PHE A 226 -16.34 13.11 2.04
C PHE A 226 -16.84 14.34 2.80
N ARG A 227 -16.32 15.52 2.48
CA ARG A 227 -16.72 16.78 3.13
C ARG A 227 -18.18 17.11 2.91
N ALA A 228 -18.76 16.75 1.78
CA ALA A 228 -20.12 17.10 1.37
C ALA A 228 -20.35 18.62 1.47
N ASN A 229 -21.39 19.06 2.19
CA ASN A 229 -21.73 20.48 2.36
C ASN A 229 -21.10 21.12 3.60
N GLU A 230 -20.18 20.44 4.28
CA GLU A 230 -19.56 20.94 5.50
C GLU A 230 -18.34 21.83 5.19
N LYS A 231 -18.00 22.71 6.11
CA LYS A 231 -16.85 23.59 5.96
C LYS A 231 -15.50 22.85 5.98
N THR A 232 -15.42 21.82 6.84
CA THR A 232 -14.20 21.03 7.05
C THR A 232 -14.51 19.55 7.18
N LEU A 233 -13.48 18.69 7.04
CA LEU A 233 -13.62 17.25 7.21
C LEU A 233 -14.02 16.88 8.65
N GLN A 234 -13.47 17.56 9.65
CA GLN A 234 -13.83 17.32 11.06
C GLN A 234 -15.26 17.79 11.38
N SER A 235 -15.73 18.91 10.79
CA SER A 235 -17.13 19.33 10.95
C SER A 235 -18.10 18.32 10.34
N ARG A 236 -17.71 17.66 9.22
CA ARG A 236 -18.48 16.57 8.62
C ARG A 236 -18.65 15.39 9.60
N ILE A 237 -17.54 14.96 10.24
CA ILE A 237 -17.58 13.89 11.22
C ILE A 237 -18.42 14.28 12.44
N LYS A 238 -18.23 15.50 12.96
CA LYS A 238 -18.96 15.99 14.13
C LYS A 238 -20.49 16.04 13.90
N ASN A 239 -20.92 16.51 12.72
CA ASN A 239 -22.32 16.78 12.44
C ASN A 239 -23.07 15.56 11.88
N GLN A 240 -22.39 14.68 11.15
CA GLN A 240 -23.02 13.58 10.41
C GLN A 240 -22.39 12.20 10.70
N GLY A 241 -21.34 12.14 11.53
CA GLY A 241 -20.60 10.91 11.81
C GLY A 241 -19.70 10.46 10.65
N TRP A 242 -19.03 9.34 10.80
CA TRP A 242 -18.30 8.67 9.74
C TRP A 242 -19.28 7.98 8.77
N PRO A 243 -18.96 7.91 7.46
CA PRO A 243 -19.78 7.11 6.54
C PRO A 243 -19.75 5.63 6.94
N ASN A 244 -20.85 4.94 6.76
CA ASN A 244 -20.90 3.50 6.98
C ASN A 244 -20.17 2.74 5.89
N VAL A 245 -19.62 1.57 6.21
CA VAL A 245 -18.89 0.71 5.27
C VAL A 245 -19.70 0.47 3.99
N GLY A 246 -21.00 0.21 4.08
CA GLY A 246 -21.86 0.00 2.92
C GLY A 246 -21.87 1.16 1.93
N THR A 247 -21.72 2.41 2.40
CA THR A 247 -21.70 3.60 1.53
C THR A 247 -20.34 3.84 0.85
N VAL A 248 -19.29 3.20 1.34
CA VAL A 248 -17.91 3.34 0.82
C VAL A 248 -17.33 2.04 0.27
N ARG A 249 -18.17 1.01 0.08
CA ARG A 249 -17.75 -0.19 -0.65
C ARG A 249 -17.33 0.14 -2.08
N GLY A 250 -16.36 -0.61 -2.58
CA GLY A 250 -15.83 -0.39 -3.90
C GLY A 250 -15.05 0.92 -4.07
N ARG A 251 -14.75 1.63 -2.97
CA ARG A 251 -14.11 2.95 -3.02
C ARG A 251 -12.66 2.89 -2.52
N VAL A 252 -11.84 3.76 -3.10
CA VAL A 252 -10.42 3.90 -2.79
C VAL A 252 -10.17 5.28 -2.19
N PHE A 253 -9.56 5.32 -1.02
CA PHE A 253 -9.13 6.54 -0.32
C PHE A 253 -7.64 6.71 -0.53
N VAL A 254 -7.22 7.88 -1.00
CA VAL A 254 -5.80 8.22 -1.11
C VAL A 254 -5.45 9.25 -0.05
N ILE A 255 -4.39 8.97 0.71
CA ILE A 255 -3.91 9.83 1.78
C ILE A 255 -2.44 10.16 1.48
N ILE A 256 -2.10 11.44 1.40
CA ILE A 256 -0.76 11.92 1.04
C ILE A 256 0.00 12.28 2.31
N GLN A 257 1.28 11.91 2.35
CA GLN A 257 2.23 12.28 3.40
C GLN A 257 3.59 12.67 2.81
N GLY A 258 4.51 13.08 3.66
CA GLY A 258 5.91 13.31 3.30
C GLY A 258 6.20 14.73 2.86
N SER A 259 7.28 14.91 2.15
CA SER A 259 7.82 16.23 1.82
C SER A 259 6.94 17.01 0.84
N GLY A 260 6.40 18.11 1.29
CA GLY A 260 5.51 18.95 0.49
C GLY A 260 4.01 18.64 0.63
N ALA A 261 3.62 17.60 1.37
CA ALA A 261 2.23 17.20 1.57
C ALA A 261 1.34 18.34 2.10
N GLN A 262 1.91 19.24 2.92
CA GLN A 262 1.21 20.41 3.44
C GLN A 262 0.77 21.42 2.37
N HIS A 263 1.31 21.31 1.17
CA HIS A 263 0.93 22.17 0.02
C HIS A 263 -0.13 21.52 -0.88
N TYR A 264 -0.57 20.30 -0.54
CA TYR A 264 -1.64 19.65 -1.28
C TYR A 264 -2.96 20.39 -1.09
N PRO A 265 -3.72 20.67 -2.17
CA PRO A 265 -4.93 21.51 -2.07
C PRO A 265 -6.01 20.82 -1.21
N SER A 266 -6.63 21.57 -0.29
CA SER A 266 -7.68 21.06 0.61
C SER A 266 -8.98 20.66 -0.11
N ASN A 267 -9.18 21.12 -1.32
CA ASN A 267 -10.35 20.80 -2.18
C ASN A 267 -10.02 19.83 -3.31
N ALA A 268 -8.93 19.10 -3.17
CA ALA A 268 -8.46 18.10 -4.14
C ALA A 268 -9.07 16.71 -3.91
N GLY A 269 -8.60 15.72 -4.67
CA GLY A 269 -9.10 14.34 -4.60
C GLY A 269 -8.65 13.58 -3.37
N ALA A 270 -7.39 13.73 -2.97
CA ALA A 270 -6.83 12.97 -1.85
C ALA A 270 -7.05 13.67 -0.49
N PHE A 271 -6.86 12.89 0.57
CA PHE A 271 -6.70 13.35 1.95
C PHE A 271 -5.23 13.59 2.25
N VAL A 272 -4.94 14.19 3.41
CA VAL A 272 -3.55 14.43 3.86
C VAL A 272 -3.39 13.94 5.29
N TYR A 273 -2.33 13.19 5.57
CA TYR A 273 -1.89 12.96 6.95
C TYR A 273 -1.34 14.27 7.54
N GLY A 274 -1.69 14.56 8.77
CA GLY A 274 -1.29 15.83 9.33
C GLY A 274 -1.47 15.95 10.85
N ASN A 275 -1.52 17.20 11.31
CA ASN A 275 -1.78 17.52 12.70
C ASN A 275 -3.28 17.39 13.00
N PRO A 276 -3.71 16.70 14.06
CA PRO A 276 -5.12 16.58 14.45
C PRO A 276 -5.82 17.92 14.73
N GLU A 277 -5.06 18.98 15.03
CA GLU A 277 -5.62 20.34 15.19
C GLU A 277 -6.02 20.99 13.85
N ASN A 278 -5.57 20.45 12.72
CA ASN A 278 -6.01 20.92 11.41
C ASN A 278 -7.43 20.40 11.14
N PRO A 279 -8.44 21.27 10.94
CA PRO A 279 -9.82 20.86 10.75
C PRO A 279 -10.08 20.01 9.47
N ASP A 280 -9.15 20.02 8.52
CA ASP A 280 -9.19 19.17 7.33
C ASP A 280 -8.30 17.91 7.45
N CYS A 281 -7.76 17.60 8.64
CA CYS A 281 -7.07 16.35 8.92
C CYS A 281 -8.01 15.38 9.65
N ILE A 282 -8.21 14.19 9.06
CA ILE A 282 -8.98 13.09 9.65
C ILE A 282 -8.23 11.76 9.58
N PHE A 283 -7.02 11.77 9.03
CA PHE A 283 -6.11 10.63 8.98
C PHE A 283 -4.81 10.98 9.70
N LEU A 284 -4.34 10.10 10.60
CA LEU A 284 -3.12 10.29 11.37
C LEU A 284 -2.15 9.14 11.14
N LEU A 285 -0.87 9.49 11.01
CA LEU A 285 0.23 8.56 10.86
C LEU A 285 1.02 8.50 12.17
N TYR A 286 0.78 7.47 12.95
CA TYR A 286 1.42 7.21 14.23
C TYR A 286 2.12 5.85 14.19
N ASP A 287 3.24 5.80 13.47
CA ASP A 287 3.94 4.54 13.15
C ASP A 287 4.41 3.80 14.40
N ASP A 288 4.78 4.49 15.47
CA ASP A 288 5.14 3.84 16.73
C ASP A 288 3.94 3.77 17.68
N PRO A 289 3.32 2.58 17.88
CA PRO A 289 2.16 2.44 18.73
C PRO A 289 2.46 2.68 20.22
N PHE A 290 3.72 2.55 20.66
CA PHE A 290 4.12 2.81 22.03
C PHE A 290 4.27 4.31 22.27
N GLN A 291 4.88 5.03 21.33
CA GLN A 291 5.08 6.48 21.42
C GLN A 291 3.75 7.25 21.38
N TYR A 292 2.78 6.78 20.58
CA TYR A 292 1.53 7.49 20.33
C TYR A 292 0.31 6.85 21.02
N GLU A 293 0.52 6.07 22.07
CA GLU A 293 -0.55 5.34 22.78
C GLU A 293 -1.70 6.26 23.20
N GLU A 294 -1.41 7.27 24.01
CA GLU A 294 -2.43 8.17 24.56
C GLU A 294 -3.14 9.00 23.48
N LEU A 295 -2.39 9.46 22.47
CA LEU A 295 -2.96 10.19 21.34
C LEU A 295 -3.90 9.30 20.52
N THR A 296 -3.50 8.07 20.23
CA THR A 296 -4.31 7.11 19.49
C THR A 296 -5.61 6.81 20.23
N LYS A 297 -5.54 6.43 21.50
CA LYS A 297 -6.72 6.16 22.33
C LYS A 297 -7.71 7.33 22.35
N ARG A 298 -7.20 8.55 22.43
CA ARG A 298 -8.03 9.78 22.47
C ARG A 298 -8.67 10.11 21.13
N LEU A 299 -7.94 9.91 20.00
CA LEU A 299 -8.32 10.43 18.70
C LEU A 299 -8.99 9.39 17.78
N ARG A 300 -8.96 8.10 18.10
CA ARG A 300 -9.47 7.01 17.24
C ARG A 300 -10.95 7.09 16.86
N THR A 301 -11.74 7.85 17.58
CA THR A 301 -13.16 8.05 17.26
C THR A 301 -13.40 9.17 16.25
N THR A 302 -12.49 10.14 16.21
CA THR A 302 -12.56 11.31 15.33
C THR A 302 -11.58 11.24 14.15
N HIS A 303 -10.61 10.33 14.20
CA HIS A 303 -9.61 10.14 13.16
C HIS A 303 -9.40 8.65 12.87
N MET A 304 -9.03 8.32 11.64
CA MET A 304 -8.46 7.02 11.31
C MET A 304 -6.95 7.06 11.46
N ILE A 305 -6.40 6.12 12.21
CA ILE A 305 -5.01 6.12 12.62
C ILE A 305 -4.29 4.90 12.07
N ARG A 306 -3.17 5.14 11.40
CA ARG A 306 -2.25 4.11 10.93
C ARG A 306 -1.12 3.93 11.93
N THR A 307 -0.79 2.65 12.23
CA THR A 307 0.41 2.26 12.99
C THR A 307 1.21 1.20 12.25
N ARG A 308 2.50 1.04 12.61
CA ARG A 308 3.34 -0.08 12.17
C ARG A 308 3.28 -1.22 13.19
N THR A 309 2.93 -2.42 12.74
CA THR A 309 2.89 -3.65 13.56
C THR A 309 4.24 -4.37 13.62
N ASP A 310 5.15 -3.98 12.77
CA ASP A 310 6.57 -4.34 12.71
C ASP A 310 7.34 -3.20 12.03
N ALA A 311 8.62 -3.05 12.34
CA ALA A 311 9.46 -1.99 11.78
C ALA A 311 10.88 -2.50 11.51
N GLY A 312 11.44 -2.13 10.36
CA GLY A 312 12.83 -2.45 10.00
C GLY A 312 13.15 -3.95 10.03
N THR A 313 12.16 -4.82 9.89
CA THR A 313 12.26 -6.28 10.00
C THR A 313 12.69 -6.82 11.39
N ILE A 314 12.77 -5.97 12.41
CA ILE A 314 13.30 -6.31 13.73
C ILE A 314 12.39 -7.28 14.45
N GLU A 315 11.12 -6.92 14.63
CA GLU A 315 10.12 -7.75 15.29
C GLU A 315 9.93 -9.09 14.56
N ALA A 316 9.92 -9.03 13.23
CA ALA A 316 9.78 -10.26 12.44
C ALA A 316 10.94 -11.24 12.66
N ARG A 317 12.18 -10.77 12.72
CA ARG A 317 13.36 -11.60 12.99
C ARG A 317 13.39 -12.14 14.42
N ALA A 318 12.84 -11.41 15.36
CA ALA A 318 12.71 -11.83 16.77
C ALA A 318 11.45 -12.67 17.02
N ASN A 319 10.58 -12.85 16.03
CA ASN A 319 9.24 -13.43 16.19
C ASN A 319 8.44 -12.73 17.31
N ASP A 320 8.55 -11.41 17.38
CA ASP A 320 7.95 -10.55 18.40
C ASP A 320 6.67 -9.88 17.85
N TYR A 321 5.56 -10.07 18.54
CA TYR A 321 4.25 -9.50 18.22
C TYR A 321 3.87 -8.33 19.14
N SER A 322 4.81 -7.76 19.88
CA SER A 322 4.53 -6.69 20.86
C SER A 322 3.93 -5.44 20.20
N ARG A 323 4.46 -5.00 19.05
CA ARG A 323 3.92 -3.85 18.30
C ARG A 323 2.52 -4.12 17.76
N LEU A 324 2.25 -5.33 17.24
CA LEU A 324 0.89 -5.72 16.83
C LEU A 324 -0.07 -5.67 18.00
N LYS A 325 0.28 -6.30 19.14
CA LYS A 325 -0.56 -6.31 20.33
C LYS A 325 -0.86 -4.89 20.81
N LYS A 326 0.17 -4.03 20.86
CA LYS A 326 0.00 -2.62 21.24
C LYS A 326 -0.90 -1.87 20.24
N SER A 327 -0.70 -2.05 18.94
CA SER A 327 -1.55 -1.43 17.90
C SER A 327 -3.02 -1.80 18.04
N LEU A 328 -3.30 -3.08 18.37
CA LEU A 328 -4.66 -3.57 18.63
C LEU A 328 -5.24 -2.98 19.91
N GLU A 329 -4.47 -2.97 21.01
CA GLU A 329 -4.86 -2.44 22.33
C GLU A 329 -5.27 -0.95 22.26
N ILE A 330 -4.47 -0.13 21.57
CA ILE A 330 -4.75 1.31 21.46
C ILE A 330 -5.86 1.64 20.46
N GLY A 331 -6.31 0.67 19.67
CA GLY A 331 -7.43 0.80 18.75
C GLY A 331 -7.08 1.48 17.42
N ALA A 332 -5.85 1.29 16.91
CA ALA A 332 -5.49 1.73 15.57
C ALA A 332 -6.31 0.99 14.50
N GLN A 333 -6.67 1.70 13.42
CA GLN A 333 -7.54 1.17 12.38
C GLN A 333 -6.78 0.63 11.15
N ILE A 334 -5.63 1.23 10.81
CA ILE A 334 -4.81 0.79 9.67
C ILE A 334 -3.51 0.19 10.21
N LEU A 335 -3.40 -1.14 10.14
CA LEU A 335 -2.32 -1.92 10.71
C LEU A 335 -1.32 -2.28 9.62
N SER A 336 -0.19 -1.56 9.56
CA SER A 336 0.81 -1.69 8.49
C SER A 336 1.92 -2.67 8.86
N THR A 337 2.26 -3.58 7.94
CA THR A 337 3.27 -4.64 8.13
C THR A 337 4.11 -4.86 6.88
N ASP A 338 5.35 -5.34 7.06
CA ASP A 338 6.17 -5.91 5.99
C ASP A 338 5.86 -7.41 5.77
N TYR A 339 5.13 -8.07 6.71
CA TYR A 339 4.98 -9.52 6.77
C TYR A 339 3.52 -10.00 6.90
N TYR A 340 2.67 -9.66 5.94
CA TYR A 340 1.31 -10.23 5.82
C TYR A 340 1.30 -11.66 5.27
N LYS A 341 2.44 -12.13 4.75
CA LYS A 341 2.69 -13.51 4.31
C LYS A 341 3.97 -14.02 4.93
N LYS A 342 4.04 -15.34 5.12
CA LYS A 342 5.23 -16.00 5.66
C LYS A 342 6.43 -15.83 4.73
N ASP A 343 7.56 -15.39 5.28
CA ASP A 343 8.84 -15.36 4.60
C ASP A 343 9.77 -16.43 5.18
N PRO A 344 10.18 -17.45 4.40
CA PRO A 344 11.05 -18.52 4.88
C PRO A 344 12.42 -18.05 5.40
N LYS A 345 12.88 -16.86 4.95
CA LYS A 345 14.16 -16.25 5.40
C LYS A 345 14.07 -15.67 6.81
N ILE A 346 12.86 -15.30 7.23
CA ILE A 346 12.58 -14.66 8.51
C ILE A 346 12.14 -15.69 9.55
N GLY A 347 11.36 -16.69 9.16
CA GLY A 347 10.84 -17.71 10.04
C GLY A 347 9.32 -17.75 10.12
N PRO A 348 8.74 -18.02 11.32
CA PRO A 348 7.30 -18.20 11.47
C PRO A 348 6.50 -16.90 11.49
N PHE A 349 7.15 -15.75 11.68
CA PHE A 349 6.46 -14.48 11.84
C PHE A 349 5.56 -14.14 10.63
N VAL A 350 4.32 -13.83 10.91
CA VAL A 350 3.34 -13.35 9.94
C VAL A 350 2.25 -12.59 10.68
N ILE A 351 1.81 -11.48 10.14
CA ILE A 351 0.62 -10.77 10.61
C ILE A 351 -0.55 -11.26 9.75
N PRO A 352 -1.36 -12.19 10.24
CA PRO A 352 -2.46 -12.71 9.46
C PRO A 352 -3.56 -11.64 9.33
N PHE A 353 -4.32 -11.71 8.24
CA PHE A 353 -5.58 -10.99 8.18
C PHE A 353 -6.47 -11.51 9.33
N VAL A 354 -6.78 -10.63 10.24
CA VAL A 354 -7.79 -10.87 11.25
C VAL A 354 -8.94 -9.96 10.87
N GLY A 355 -10.03 -10.53 10.40
CA GLY A 355 -11.26 -9.79 10.11
C GLY A 355 -11.74 -9.15 11.41
N PHE A 356 -11.34 -7.90 11.64
CA PHE A 356 -11.63 -7.19 12.86
C PHE A 356 -12.94 -6.46 12.73
N LEU A 357 -13.91 -6.99 13.41
CA LEU A 357 -15.00 -6.20 13.95
C LEU A 357 -14.44 -5.40 15.12
N GLY A 358 -14.86 -4.17 15.25
CA GLY A 358 -14.63 -3.39 16.45
C GLY A 358 -15.03 -4.18 17.71
N ASN A 359 -14.48 -3.81 18.83
CA ASN A 359 -14.67 -4.42 20.16
C ASN A 359 -16.09 -4.87 20.40
#